data_da0c0716d745101fb93c5479c21fb4fe
#
_entry.id   da0c0716d745101fb93c5479c21fb4fe
#
_cell.length_a   1.000
_cell.length_b   1.000
_cell.length_c   1.000
_cell.angle_alpha   90.00
_cell.angle_beta   90.00
_cell.angle_gamma   90.00
#
_symmetry.space_group_name_H-M   'P 1'
#
loop_
_entity.id
_entity.type
_entity.pdbx_description
1 polymer ?
#
loop_
_entity_poly.entity_id
_entity_poly.type
_entity_poly.pdbx_seq_one_letter_code
_entity_poly.pdbx_strand_id
1 'polypeptide(L)'
;LLHSRFTPQHRNRHEQRWVALYGRAGWPQRKQCGRILVGTQVLEQSLDIDADFLVSRFAPTDMLLQRLGRLWRHTDTPRHASAKAECWLLSPSLESALANPGSAFGMSAMVYSPYVLCRSLEVWQAIPSLSLPGDIRPLIDQTYTERAEEGTWATLLHELKNGSRFRSGEQALQSLAKLTLSTGGKTLPEHKAETRYSDRDTHDLLLLRGLRTQDGITYM
;
A
#
# COMPACT_ATOMS: atom_id res chain seq x y z
N LEU A 1 9.89 4.64 -12.61
CA LEU A 1 9.90 4.39 -11.18
C LEU A 1 9.05 5.44 -10.45
N LEU A 2 8.18 5.02 -9.55
CA LEU A 2 7.35 5.90 -8.72
C LEU A 2 7.37 5.41 -7.26
N HIS A 3 7.78 6.29 -6.33
CA HIS A 3 7.85 5.99 -4.89
C HIS A 3 7.64 7.24 -4.03
N SER A 4 7.44 7.07 -2.74
CA SER A 4 7.12 8.15 -1.79
C SER A 4 8.28 9.11 -1.47
N ARG A 5 9.52 8.76 -1.79
CA ARG A 5 10.72 9.56 -1.47
C ARG A 5 10.96 10.76 -2.40
N PHE A 6 10.12 10.97 -3.40
CA PHE A 6 10.17 12.19 -4.20
C PHE A 6 9.63 13.37 -3.39
N THR A 7 10.21 14.57 -3.62
CA THR A 7 9.59 15.80 -3.12
C THR A 7 8.18 15.95 -3.69
N PRO A 8 7.23 16.61 -3.02
CA PRO A 8 5.85 16.75 -3.49
C PRO A 8 5.76 17.26 -4.94
N GLN A 9 6.59 18.24 -5.30
CA GLN A 9 6.62 18.79 -6.65
C GLN A 9 7.11 17.79 -7.71
N HIS A 10 8.19 17.04 -7.42
CA HIS A 10 8.69 16.00 -8.33
C HIS A 10 7.71 14.84 -8.41
N ARG A 11 7.10 14.46 -7.30
CA ARG A 11 6.08 13.42 -7.25
C ARG A 11 4.91 13.78 -8.16
N ASN A 12 4.34 14.97 -8.03
CA ASN A 12 3.22 15.44 -8.87
C ASN A 12 3.59 15.40 -10.36
N ARG A 13 4.79 15.86 -10.75
CA ARG A 13 5.27 15.78 -12.14
C ARG A 13 5.36 14.34 -12.65
N HIS A 14 5.85 13.42 -11.82
CA HIS A 14 5.94 12.01 -12.20
C HIS A 14 4.54 11.37 -12.30
N GLU A 15 3.66 11.65 -11.37
CA GLU A 15 2.27 11.17 -11.39
C GLU A 15 1.55 11.63 -12.65
N GLN A 16 1.61 12.92 -12.97
CA GLN A 16 1.03 13.47 -14.19
C GLN A 16 1.59 12.80 -15.46
N ARG A 17 2.91 12.58 -15.52
CA ARG A 17 3.54 11.88 -16.63
C ARG A 17 3.02 10.45 -16.78
N TRP A 18 2.89 9.71 -15.68
CA TRP A 18 2.43 8.33 -15.71
C TRP A 18 0.93 8.23 -16.02
N VAL A 19 0.12 9.13 -15.50
CA VAL A 19 -1.30 9.23 -15.85
C VAL A 19 -1.46 9.59 -17.35
N ALA A 20 -0.67 10.50 -17.89
CA ALA A 20 -0.70 10.81 -19.31
C ALA A 20 -0.33 9.60 -20.20
N LEU A 21 0.56 8.71 -19.74
CA LEU A 21 0.99 7.53 -20.48
C LEU A 21 0.09 6.31 -20.29
N TYR A 22 -0.37 6.06 -19.07
CA TYR A 22 -1.13 4.85 -18.71
C TYR A 22 -2.61 5.11 -18.46
N GLY A 23 -3.05 6.36 -18.40
CA GLY A 23 -4.45 6.73 -18.32
C GLY A 23 -5.18 6.54 -19.66
N ARG A 24 -6.48 6.79 -19.66
CA ARG A 24 -7.36 6.59 -20.82
C ARG A 24 -6.87 7.31 -22.08
N ALA A 25 -6.36 8.54 -21.95
CA ALA A 25 -5.84 9.32 -23.08
C ALA A 25 -4.47 8.81 -23.61
N GLY A 26 -3.78 7.95 -22.89
CA GLY A 26 -2.42 7.49 -23.22
C GLY A 26 -2.34 6.38 -24.27
N TRP A 27 -3.47 5.80 -24.68
CA TRP A 27 -3.49 4.68 -25.61
C TRP A 27 -2.74 4.89 -26.92
N PRO A 28 -2.85 6.05 -27.62
CA PRO A 28 -2.11 6.27 -28.87
C PRO A 28 -0.60 6.11 -28.72
N GLN A 29 -0.06 6.42 -27.53
CA GLN A 29 1.37 6.26 -27.23
C GLN A 29 1.71 4.85 -26.72
N ARG A 30 0.80 4.22 -25.96
CA ARG A 30 0.99 2.87 -25.41
C ARG A 30 1.12 1.81 -26.50
N LYS A 31 0.27 1.89 -27.52
CA LYS A 31 0.28 0.93 -28.64
C LYS A 31 1.56 0.89 -29.47
N GLN A 32 2.40 1.92 -29.33
CA GLN A 32 3.64 2.02 -30.13
C GLN A 32 4.80 1.23 -29.55
N CYS A 33 4.87 1.08 -28.23
CA CYS A 33 5.91 0.31 -27.56
C CYS A 33 5.47 -0.18 -26.19
N GLY A 34 5.98 -1.35 -25.77
CA GLY A 34 5.84 -1.86 -24.42
C GLY A 34 6.52 -0.93 -23.40
N ARG A 35 5.89 -0.78 -22.23
CA ARG A 35 6.43 0.03 -21.13
C ARG A 35 6.23 -0.69 -19.80
N ILE A 36 7.18 -0.52 -18.91
CA ILE A 36 7.13 -1.04 -17.56
C ILE A 36 7.10 0.14 -16.58
N LEU A 37 6.08 0.15 -15.71
CA LEU A 37 6.01 1.06 -14.57
C LEU A 37 6.32 0.28 -13.30
N VAL A 38 7.39 0.67 -12.61
CA VAL A 38 7.74 0.12 -11.30
C VAL A 38 7.40 1.16 -10.24
N GLY A 39 6.67 0.76 -9.23
CA GLY A 39 6.28 1.66 -8.14
C GLY A 39 6.06 0.93 -6.82
N THR A 40 5.93 1.70 -5.77
CA THR A 40 5.59 1.26 -4.42
C THR A 40 4.10 1.49 -4.15
N GLN A 41 3.70 1.56 -2.88
CA GLN A 41 2.31 1.85 -2.47
C GLN A 41 1.70 3.12 -3.09
N VAL A 42 2.52 4.00 -3.63
CA VAL A 42 2.03 5.19 -4.36
C VAL A 42 1.14 4.82 -5.55
N LEU A 43 1.34 3.64 -6.15
CA LEU A 43 0.49 3.14 -7.23
C LEU A 43 -0.91 2.69 -6.75
N GLU A 44 -1.08 2.44 -5.47
CA GLU A 44 -2.36 2.07 -4.86
C GLU A 44 -3.28 3.28 -4.72
N GLN A 45 -2.71 4.48 -4.57
CA GLN A 45 -3.45 5.72 -4.31
C GLN A 45 -3.83 6.41 -5.62
N SER A 46 -5.09 6.75 -5.77
CA SER A 46 -5.70 7.77 -6.65
C SER A 46 -5.16 7.95 -8.09
N LEU A 47 -4.23 7.14 -8.58
CA LEU A 47 -3.73 7.23 -9.94
C LEU A 47 -4.68 6.52 -10.89
N ASP A 48 -5.18 7.25 -11.89
CA ASP A 48 -5.98 6.67 -12.96
C ASP A 48 -5.07 6.07 -14.04
N ILE A 49 -4.53 4.90 -13.73
CA ILE A 49 -3.67 4.11 -14.63
C ILE A 49 -4.33 2.78 -14.97
N ASP A 50 -4.04 2.28 -16.14
CA ASP A 50 -4.59 1.07 -16.74
C ASP A 50 -3.47 0.18 -17.25
N ALA A 51 -3.21 -0.91 -16.54
CA ALA A 51 -2.16 -1.87 -16.88
C ALA A 51 -2.73 -3.03 -17.71
N ASP A 52 -1.94 -3.54 -18.64
CA ASP A 52 -2.30 -4.75 -19.41
C ASP A 52 -1.95 -6.02 -18.65
N PHE A 53 -0.90 -5.96 -17.83
CA PHE A 53 -0.38 -7.05 -17.02
C PHE A 53 0.18 -6.49 -15.71
N LEU A 54 0.07 -7.24 -14.62
CA LEU A 54 0.52 -6.82 -13.30
C LEU A 54 1.43 -7.87 -12.66
N VAL A 55 2.55 -7.42 -12.11
CA VAL A 55 3.35 -8.22 -11.17
C VAL A 55 3.40 -7.51 -9.85
N SER A 56 3.05 -8.17 -8.77
CA SER A 56 3.02 -7.57 -7.44
C SER A 56 3.67 -8.48 -6.39
N ARG A 57 4.40 -7.87 -5.46
CA ARG A 57 4.70 -8.56 -4.21
C ARG A 57 3.42 -8.73 -3.40
N PHE A 58 3.37 -9.79 -2.61
CA PHE A 58 2.24 -10.06 -1.75
C PHE A 58 2.06 -8.94 -0.71
N ALA A 59 0.80 -8.62 -0.43
CA ALA A 59 0.37 -7.55 0.49
C ALA A 59 -1.00 -7.92 1.10
N PRO A 60 -1.51 -7.20 2.08
CA PRO A 60 -2.86 -7.37 2.59
C PRO A 60 -3.92 -7.36 1.48
N THR A 61 -5.01 -8.07 1.70
CA THR A 61 -6.10 -8.25 0.72
C THR A 61 -6.61 -6.94 0.14
N ASP A 62 -6.85 -5.94 0.98
CA ASP A 62 -7.32 -4.62 0.56
C ASP A 62 -6.31 -3.91 -0.35
N MET A 63 -5.01 -4.03 -0.06
CA MET A 63 -3.95 -3.48 -0.89
C MET A 63 -3.84 -4.21 -2.23
N LEU A 64 -3.96 -5.55 -2.23
CA LEU A 64 -3.97 -6.34 -3.47
C LEU A 64 -5.15 -5.97 -4.36
N LEU A 65 -6.34 -5.81 -3.79
CA LEU A 65 -7.53 -5.37 -4.52
C LEU A 65 -7.37 -3.97 -5.12
N GLN A 66 -6.74 -3.04 -4.40
CA GLN A 66 -6.44 -1.71 -4.93
C GLN A 66 -5.47 -1.77 -6.12
N ARG A 67 -4.46 -2.65 -6.08
CA ARG A 67 -3.52 -2.88 -7.18
C ARG A 67 -4.21 -3.54 -8.37
N LEU A 68 -5.02 -4.56 -8.12
CA LEU A 68 -5.81 -5.24 -9.17
C LEU A 68 -6.81 -4.30 -9.84
N GLY A 69 -7.34 -3.32 -9.11
CA GLY A 69 -8.14 -2.24 -9.69
C GLY A 69 -7.38 -1.34 -10.68
N ARG A 70 -6.10 -1.58 -10.94
CA ARG A 70 -5.29 -0.94 -12.00
C ARG A 70 -5.07 -1.85 -13.21
N LEU A 71 -5.42 -3.13 -13.10
CA LEU A 71 -5.35 -4.11 -14.18
C LEU A 71 -6.64 -4.05 -14.99
N TRP A 72 -6.53 -3.80 -16.30
CA TRP A 72 -7.68 -3.66 -17.20
C TRP A 72 -8.77 -2.71 -16.67
N ARG A 73 -8.33 -1.63 -16.06
CA ARG A 73 -9.22 -0.64 -15.43
C ARG A 73 -10.19 0.02 -16.41
N HIS A 74 -9.69 0.33 -17.61
CA HIS A 74 -10.50 0.96 -18.64
C HIS A 74 -10.97 -0.11 -19.63
N THR A 75 -12.24 -0.42 -19.60
CA THR A 75 -12.86 -1.47 -20.44
C THR A 75 -12.87 -1.13 -21.93
N ASP A 76 -12.78 0.15 -22.26
CA ASP A 76 -12.73 0.70 -23.62
C ASP A 76 -11.31 0.76 -24.20
N THR A 77 -10.27 0.45 -23.42
CA THR A 77 -8.91 0.38 -23.94
C THR A 77 -8.79 -0.83 -24.88
N PRO A 78 -8.45 -0.65 -26.18
CA PRO A 78 -8.21 -1.77 -27.08
C PRO A 78 -7.02 -2.61 -26.61
N ARG A 79 -7.17 -3.93 -26.68
CA ARG A 79 -6.12 -4.86 -26.27
C ARG A 79 -5.87 -5.89 -27.36
N HIS A 80 -4.68 -6.47 -27.35
CA HIS A 80 -4.38 -7.56 -28.29
C HIS A 80 -5.30 -8.76 -28.00
N ALA A 81 -5.72 -9.46 -29.07
CA ALA A 81 -6.67 -10.58 -28.96
C ALA A 81 -6.21 -11.72 -28.05
N SER A 82 -4.88 -11.89 -27.89
CA SER A 82 -4.31 -12.88 -26.97
C SER A 82 -4.05 -12.35 -25.56
N ALA A 83 -4.31 -11.07 -25.28
CA ALA A 83 -4.10 -10.50 -23.98
C ALA A 83 -5.11 -11.05 -22.98
N LYS A 84 -4.67 -11.26 -21.75
CA LYS A 84 -5.48 -11.71 -20.62
C LYS A 84 -5.25 -10.79 -19.44
N ALA A 85 -6.27 -10.57 -18.63
CA ALA A 85 -6.15 -9.85 -17.38
C ALA A 85 -5.43 -10.73 -16.34
N GLU A 86 -4.12 -10.75 -16.36
CA GLU A 86 -3.30 -11.59 -15.48
C GLU A 86 -2.51 -10.76 -14.48
N CYS A 87 -2.50 -11.24 -13.24
CA CYS A 87 -1.65 -10.71 -12.19
C CYS A 87 -0.79 -11.84 -11.60
N TRP A 88 0.51 -11.64 -11.56
CA TRP A 88 1.43 -12.53 -10.87
C TRP A 88 1.72 -11.98 -9.47
N LEU A 89 1.35 -12.77 -8.45
CA LEU A 89 1.62 -12.45 -7.07
C LEU A 89 2.88 -13.21 -6.59
N LEU A 90 3.91 -12.46 -6.22
CA LEU A 90 5.12 -13.00 -5.64
C LEU A 90 4.87 -13.23 -4.14
N SER A 91 4.49 -14.44 -3.78
CA SER A 91 4.10 -14.83 -2.42
C SER A 91 4.98 -15.96 -1.89
N PRO A 92 5.24 -16.02 -0.57
CA PRO A 92 5.80 -17.21 0.08
C PRO A 92 4.75 -18.31 0.19
N SER A 93 5.15 -19.52 0.65
CA SER A 93 4.19 -20.50 1.13
C SER A 93 3.62 -20.08 2.49
N LEU A 94 2.38 -20.50 2.79
CA LEU A 94 1.75 -20.20 4.08
C LEU A 94 2.54 -20.82 5.25
N GLU A 95 3.07 -22.03 5.07
CA GLU A 95 3.90 -22.69 6.06
C GLU A 95 5.14 -21.87 6.42
N SER A 96 5.89 -21.41 5.43
CA SER A 96 7.07 -20.55 5.66
C SER A 96 6.70 -19.19 6.28
N ALA A 97 5.55 -18.65 5.88
CA ALA A 97 5.05 -17.38 6.40
C ALA A 97 4.68 -17.48 7.88
N LEU A 98 4.05 -18.57 8.31
CA LEU A 98 3.72 -18.82 9.71
C LEU A 98 4.95 -19.15 10.55
N ALA A 99 5.92 -19.88 9.99
CA ALA A 99 7.16 -20.21 10.69
C ALA A 99 8.01 -18.95 10.96
N ASN A 100 8.17 -18.07 9.99
CA ASN A 100 8.92 -16.83 10.12
C ASN A 100 8.41 -15.74 9.16
N PRO A 101 7.41 -14.96 9.55
CA PRO A 101 6.83 -13.93 8.69
C PRO A 101 7.84 -12.88 8.21
N GLY A 102 8.79 -12.51 9.08
CA GLY A 102 9.83 -11.54 8.78
C GLY A 102 10.72 -11.97 7.61
N SER A 103 11.15 -13.23 7.61
CA SER A 103 11.94 -13.80 6.52
C SER A 103 11.09 -14.03 5.27
N ALA A 104 9.89 -14.58 5.42
CA ALA A 104 9.03 -14.95 4.31
C ALA A 104 8.54 -13.74 3.49
N PHE A 105 8.08 -12.69 4.15
CA PHE A 105 7.58 -11.47 3.49
C PHE A 105 8.64 -10.38 3.34
N GLY A 106 9.78 -10.48 4.03
CA GLY A 106 10.86 -9.50 3.99
C GLY A 106 10.35 -8.10 4.34
N MET A 107 10.66 -7.11 3.47
CA MET A 107 10.25 -5.71 3.70
C MET A 107 8.74 -5.51 3.81
N SER A 108 7.91 -6.38 3.25
CA SER A 108 6.45 -6.29 3.41
C SER A 108 6.04 -6.51 4.86
N ALA A 109 6.72 -7.40 5.59
CA ALA A 109 6.51 -7.61 7.02
C ALA A 109 6.94 -6.40 7.88
N MET A 110 7.73 -5.47 7.35
CA MET A 110 8.07 -4.21 8.04
C MET A 110 6.99 -3.15 7.89
N VAL A 111 6.19 -3.24 6.83
CA VAL A 111 5.13 -2.27 6.50
C VAL A 111 3.76 -2.74 7.01
N TYR A 112 3.45 -4.01 6.79
CA TYR A 112 2.15 -4.60 7.12
C TYR A 112 2.26 -5.55 8.31
N SER A 113 1.16 -5.71 9.07
CA SER A 113 1.11 -6.68 10.16
C SER A 113 1.34 -8.10 9.65
N PRO A 114 2.24 -8.88 10.28
CA PRO A 114 2.44 -10.29 9.94
C PRO A 114 1.15 -11.12 10.01
N TYR A 115 0.30 -10.87 11.01
CA TYR A 115 -1.01 -11.52 11.12
C TYR A 115 -1.87 -11.28 9.88
N VAL A 116 -2.02 -10.00 9.48
CA VAL A 116 -2.84 -9.64 8.32
C VAL A 116 -2.28 -10.21 7.02
N LEU A 117 -0.93 -10.23 6.87
CA LEU A 117 -0.28 -10.84 5.71
C LEU A 117 -0.55 -12.36 5.65
N CYS A 118 -0.42 -13.08 6.76
CA CYS A 118 -0.69 -14.51 6.80
C CYS A 118 -2.18 -14.82 6.56
N ARG A 119 -3.11 -14.04 7.14
CA ARG A 119 -4.54 -14.15 6.90
C ARG A 119 -4.89 -13.92 5.42
N SER A 120 -4.33 -12.90 4.84
CA SER A 120 -4.49 -12.64 3.41
C SER A 120 -3.96 -13.80 2.58
N LEU A 121 -2.78 -14.32 2.91
CA LEU A 121 -2.16 -15.44 2.17
C LEU A 121 -3.01 -16.72 2.26
N GLU A 122 -3.57 -17.03 3.43
CA GLU A 122 -4.49 -18.14 3.63
C GLU A 122 -5.69 -18.07 2.67
N VAL A 123 -6.28 -16.89 2.52
CA VAL A 123 -7.42 -16.66 1.63
C VAL A 123 -7.00 -16.74 0.16
N TRP A 124 -5.94 -16.04 -0.22
CA TRP A 124 -5.55 -15.88 -1.62
C TRP A 124 -4.95 -17.13 -2.25
N GLN A 125 -4.31 -18.02 -1.49
CA GLN A 125 -3.74 -19.27 -2.04
C GLN A 125 -4.79 -20.21 -2.64
N ALA A 126 -6.05 -20.09 -2.23
CA ALA A 126 -7.16 -20.90 -2.70
C ALA A 126 -7.88 -20.31 -3.93
N ILE A 127 -7.46 -19.13 -4.42
CA ILE A 127 -8.19 -18.37 -5.44
C ILE A 127 -7.43 -18.41 -6.76
N PRO A 128 -7.92 -19.16 -7.76
CA PRO A 128 -7.30 -19.22 -9.08
C PRO A 128 -7.70 -18.06 -9.98
N SER A 129 -8.86 -17.45 -9.75
CA SER A 129 -9.40 -16.35 -10.55
C SER A 129 -10.32 -15.47 -9.74
N LEU A 130 -10.44 -14.20 -10.14
CA LEU A 130 -11.25 -13.17 -9.50
C LEU A 130 -12.19 -12.51 -10.48
N SER A 131 -13.41 -12.23 -10.03
CA SER A 131 -14.41 -11.43 -10.74
C SER A 131 -14.65 -10.12 -9.98
N LEU A 132 -14.01 -9.06 -10.42
CA LEU A 132 -14.19 -7.74 -9.81
C LEU A 132 -15.37 -6.99 -10.48
N PRO A 133 -16.21 -6.30 -9.70
CA PRO A 133 -16.12 -6.02 -8.26
C PRO A 133 -16.75 -7.08 -7.34
N GLY A 134 -17.34 -8.16 -7.87
CA GLY A 134 -18.15 -9.12 -7.10
C GLY A 134 -17.42 -9.76 -5.94
N ASP A 135 -16.14 -10.13 -6.13
CA ASP A 135 -15.33 -10.84 -5.13
C ASP A 135 -14.69 -9.92 -4.07
N ILE A 136 -14.82 -8.60 -4.20
CA ILE A 136 -14.20 -7.65 -3.26
C ILE A 136 -14.70 -7.91 -1.83
N ARG A 137 -16.02 -7.87 -1.64
CA ARG A 137 -16.61 -8.00 -0.30
C ARG A 137 -16.32 -9.36 0.34
N PRO A 138 -16.52 -10.50 -0.35
CA PRO A 138 -16.18 -11.82 0.19
C PRO A 138 -14.72 -11.94 0.61
N LEU A 139 -13.78 -11.41 -0.16
CA LEU A 139 -12.36 -11.47 0.17
C LEU A 139 -11.99 -10.64 1.39
N ILE A 140 -12.54 -9.44 1.49
CA ILE A 140 -12.36 -8.58 2.66
C ILE A 140 -12.94 -9.28 3.90
N ASP A 141 -14.17 -9.76 3.82
CA ASP A 141 -14.82 -10.42 4.95
C ASP A 141 -14.04 -11.67 5.40
N GLN A 142 -13.59 -12.52 4.48
CA GLN A 142 -12.79 -13.71 4.82
C GLN A 142 -11.44 -13.35 5.46
N THR A 143 -10.80 -12.29 5.01
CA THR A 143 -9.51 -11.86 5.55
C THR A 143 -9.63 -11.25 6.95
N TYR A 144 -10.62 -10.38 7.14
CA TYR A 144 -10.68 -9.50 8.32
C TYR A 144 -11.71 -9.89 9.36
N THR A 145 -12.59 -10.87 9.09
CA THR A 145 -13.52 -11.37 10.12
C THR A 145 -12.74 -11.96 11.28
N GLU A 146 -13.10 -11.54 12.50
CA GLU A 146 -12.54 -12.08 13.72
C GLU A 146 -12.89 -13.55 13.88
N ARG A 147 -11.92 -14.34 14.31
CA ARG A 147 -12.09 -15.75 14.65
C ARG A 147 -11.24 -16.10 15.88
N ALA A 148 -11.55 -17.21 16.50
CA ALA A 148 -10.68 -17.79 17.52
C ALA A 148 -9.39 -18.28 16.85
N GLU A 149 -8.25 -17.90 17.40
CA GLU A 149 -6.94 -18.29 16.89
C GLU A 149 -6.17 -19.13 17.91
N GLU A 150 -5.42 -20.10 17.42
CA GLU A 150 -4.60 -20.99 18.25
C GLU A 150 -3.15 -21.04 17.74
N GLY A 151 -2.22 -21.46 18.61
CA GLY A 151 -0.82 -21.65 18.24
C GLY A 151 -0.17 -20.38 17.68
N THR A 152 0.52 -20.51 16.54
CA THR A 152 1.22 -19.40 15.88
C THR A 152 0.27 -18.27 15.50
N TRP A 153 -0.94 -18.58 15.07
CA TRP A 153 -1.96 -17.58 14.73
C TRP A 153 -2.34 -16.72 15.94
N ALA A 154 -2.53 -17.34 17.11
CA ALA A 154 -2.82 -16.59 18.34
C ALA A 154 -1.66 -15.68 18.73
N THR A 155 -0.42 -16.10 18.54
CA THR A 155 0.77 -15.28 18.77
C THR A 155 0.79 -14.07 17.86
N LEU A 156 0.58 -14.26 16.56
CA LEU A 156 0.55 -13.17 15.58
C LEU A 156 -0.60 -12.19 15.81
N LEU A 157 -1.78 -12.69 16.20
CA LEU A 157 -2.95 -11.87 16.58
C LEU A 157 -2.65 -11.07 17.85
N HIS A 158 -2.00 -11.68 18.84
CA HIS A 158 -1.60 -10.99 20.06
C HIS A 158 -0.63 -9.83 19.74
N GLU A 159 0.35 -10.05 18.87
CA GLU A 159 1.26 -9.00 18.42
C GLU A 159 0.54 -7.88 17.66
N LEU A 160 -0.46 -8.19 16.84
CA LEU A 160 -1.30 -7.18 16.19
C LEU A 160 -2.03 -6.31 17.22
N LYS A 161 -2.69 -6.93 18.20
CA LYS A 161 -3.53 -6.22 19.21
C LYS A 161 -2.70 -5.45 20.24
N ASN A 162 -1.65 -6.05 20.74
CA ASN A 162 -0.88 -5.53 21.89
C ASN A 162 0.47 -4.92 21.49
N GLY A 163 0.91 -5.15 20.27
CA GLY A 163 2.22 -4.73 19.80
C GLY A 163 3.31 -5.77 20.02
N SER A 164 4.47 -5.47 19.47
CA SER A 164 5.70 -6.25 19.60
C SER A 164 6.86 -5.32 19.98
N ARG A 165 8.07 -5.87 20.21
CA ARG A 165 9.26 -5.08 20.47
C ARG A 165 9.52 -3.98 19.42
N PHE A 166 8.99 -4.15 18.19
CA PHE A 166 9.29 -3.29 17.06
C PHE A 166 8.07 -2.53 16.54
N ARG A 167 6.88 -2.72 17.15
CA ARG A 167 5.61 -2.14 16.68
C ARG A 167 4.65 -1.88 17.81
N SER A 168 3.98 -0.74 17.75
CA SER A 168 2.81 -0.46 18.57
C SER A 168 1.63 -1.32 18.12
N GLY A 169 0.87 -1.84 19.09
CA GLY A 169 -0.34 -2.59 18.81
C GLY A 169 -1.53 -1.68 18.50
N GLU A 170 -2.59 -2.27 17.95
CA GLU A 170 -3.85 -1.55 17.65
C GLU A 170 -4.43 -0.82 18.85
N GLN A 171 -4.35 -1.40 20.03
CA GLN A 171 -4.86 -0.78 21.27
C GLN A 171 -4.11 0.53 21.60
N ALA A 172 -2.79 0.57 21.40
CA ALA A 172 -2.01 1.79 21.60
C ALA A 172 -2.37 2.85 20.55
N LEU A 173 -2.52 2.46 19.28
CA LEU A 173 -2.91 3.36 18.21
C LEU A 173 -4.35 3.90 18.39
N GLN A 174 -5.29 3.06 18.83
CA GLN A 174 -6.65 3.49 19.16
C GLN A 174 -6.67 4.46 20.34
N SER A 175 -5.83 4.24 21.34
CA SER A 175 -5.72 5.14 22.49
C SER A 175 -5.17 6.50 22.08
N LEU A 176 -4.14 6.54 21.20
CA LEU A 176 -3.63 7.78 20.62
C LEU A 176 -4.69 8.52 19.80
N ALA A 177 -5.43 7.81 18.95
CA ALA A 177 -6.51 8.39 18.16
C ALA A 177 -7.63 8.99 19.04
N LYS A 178 -8.01 8.29 20.14
CA LYS A 178 -8.98 8.82 21.10
C LYS A 178 -8.48 10.06 21.81
N LEU A 179 -7.21 10.12 22.19
CA LEU A 179 -6.62 11.32 22.78
C LEU A 179 -6.66 12.50 21.82
N THR A 180 -6.41 12.27 20.55
CA THR A 180 -6.47 13.31 19.50
C THR A 180 -7.87 13.88 19.34
N LEU A 181 -8.91 13.02 19.43
CA LEU A 181 -10.31 13.43 19.33
C LEU A 181 -10.82 14.13 20.61
N SER A 182 -10.29 13.78 21.79
CA SER A 182 -10.77 14.28 23.08
C SER A 182 -10.19 15.64 23.47
N THR A 183 -9.08 16.06 22.90
CA THR A 183 -8.38 17.32 23.20
C THR A 183 -8.98 18.51 22.44
N GLY A 184 -10.29 18.66 22.41
CA GLY A 184 -11.03 19.72 21.70
C GLY A 184 -10.28 21.05 21.60
N GLY A 185 -9.64 21.31 20.46
CA GLY A 185 -9.02 22.58 20.12
C GLY A 185 -7.50 22.69 20.33
N LYS A 186 -6.82 21.74 20.96
CA LYS A 186 -5.36 21.65 20.96
C LYS A 186 -4.95 20.49 20.06
N THR A 187 -4.65 20.78 18.81
CA THR A 187 -4.05 19.80 17.90
C THR A 187 -2.73 19.29 18.50
N LEU A 188 -2.69 17.98 18.73
CA LEU A 188 -1.40 17.32 18.85
C LEU A 188 -0.60 17.61 17.58
N PRO A 189 0.73 17.77 17.67
CA PRO A 189 1.54 17.90 16.47
C PRO A 189 1.17 16.80 15.47
N GLU A 190 1.09 17.16 14.20
CA GLU A 190 0.57 16.30 13.12
C GLU A 190 1.21 14.91 13.07
N HIS A 191 2.49 14.80 13.48
CA HIS A 191 3.23 13.54 13.60
C HIS A 191 2.72 12.60 14.71
N LYS A 192 1.99 13.11 15.74
CA LYS A 192 1.36 12.29 16.77
C LYS A 192 -0.08 11.90 16.45
N ALA A 193 -0.68 12.55 15.44
CA ALA A 193 -2.04 12.28 14.96
C ALA A 193 -2.06 11.26 13.80
N GLU A 194 -0.93 10.62 13.50
CA GLU A 194 -0.84 9.65 12.42
C GLU A 194 -1.71 8.43 12.68
N THR A 195 -2.73 8.27 11.85
CA THR A 195 -3.63 7.11 11.84
C THR A 195 -3.01 5.90 11.11
N ARG A 196 -1.77 6.03 10.60
CA ARG A 196 -1.06 4.94 9.93
C ARG A 196 -0.30 4.09 10.94
N TYR A 197 -0.18 2.81 10.62
CA TYR A 197 0.48 1.77 11.42
C TYR A 197 2.02 1.96 11.49
N SER A 198 2.54 3.16 11.61
CA SER A 198 3.95 3.44 11.75
C SER A 198 4.21 4.36 12.94
N ASP A 199 4.94 3.82 13.89
CA ASP A 199 5.41 4.46 15.12
C ASP A 199 6.80 5.11 14.92
N ARG A 200 7.06 5.61 13.72
CA ARG A 200 8.34 6.24 13.42
C ARG A 200 8.21 7.74 13.54
N ASP A 201 9.04 8.33 14.39
CA ASP A 201 9.24 9.77 14.37
C ASP A 201 9.62 10.22 12.96
N THR A 202 8.78 11.04 12.38
CA THR A 202 9.04 11.66 11.07
C THR A 202 9.43 13.12 11.33
N HIS A 203 10.46 13.56 10.64
CA HIS A 203 10.85 14.96 10.62
C HIS A 203 10.53 15.53 9.23
N ASP A 204 9.81 16.63 9.22
CA ASP A 204 9.61 17.40 8.00
C ASP A 204 10.91 18.14 7.67
N LEU A 205 11.54 17.74 6.57
CA LEU A 205 12.76 18.37 6.09
C LEU A 205 12.44 19.23 4.87
N LEU A 206 12.68 20.53 4.98
CA LEU A 206 12.65 21.43 3.86
C LEU A 206 14.04 21.47 3.22
N LEU A 207 14.18 20.87 2.03
CA LEU A 207 15.42 20.91 1.26
C LEU A 207 15.52 22.25 0.53
N LEU A 208 16.37 23.13 1.02
CA LEU A 208 16.62 24.45 0.42
C LEU A 208 17.85 24.39 -0.49
N ARG A 209 17.80 25.07 -1.63
CA ARG A 209 18.97 25.26 -2.50
C ARG A 209 19.99 26.25 -1.93
N GLY A 210 19.54 27.13 -1.04
CA GLY A 210 20.35 28.12 -0.37
C GLY A 210 19.50 28.96 0.57
N LEU A 211 20.16 29.58 1.53
CA LEU A 211 19.60 30.58 2.41
C LEU A 211 20.31 31.91 2.15
N ARG A 212 19.57 32.96 1.90
CA ARG A 212 20.11 34.32 1.78
C ARG A 212 19.44 35.18 2.84
N THR A 213 20.24 35.79 3.69
CA THR A 213 19.75 36.77 4.67
C THR A 213 20.13 38.17 4.20
N GLN A 214 19.15 39.03 4.08
CA GLN A 214 19.34 40.44 3.74
C GLN A 214 18.44 41.26 4.66
N ASP A 215 19.01 42.28 5.32
CA ASP A 215 18.30 43.19 6.23
C ASP A 215 17.49 42.48 7.33
N GLY A 216 18.04 41.37 7.88
CA GLY A 216 17.40 40.58 8.93
C GLY A 216 16.26 39.70 8.44
N ILE A 217 15.95 39.67 7.14
CA ILE A 217 14.95 38.78 6.53
C ILE A 217 15.65 37.65 5.82
N THR A 218 15.24 36.41 6.13
CA THR A 218 15.79 35.21 5.49
C THR A 218 14.89 34.78 4.34
N TYR A 219 15.47 34.73 3.14
CA TYR A 219 14.84 34.23 1.91
C TYR A 219 15.25 32.77 1.69
N MET A 220 14.28 31.90 1.28
CA MET A 220 14.46 30.48 1.01
C MET A 220 14.40 30.19 -0.49
#